data_0dec8e632a38a7d2c93a16819791232f
#
_entry.id   0dec8e632a38a7d2c93a16819791232f
#
_cell.length_a   1.000
_cell.length_b   1.000
_cell.length_c   1.000
_cell.angle_alpha   90.00
_cell.angle_beta   90.00
_cell.angle_gamma   90.00
#
_symmetry.space_group_name_H-M   'P 1'
#
loop_
_entity.id
_entity.type
_entity.pdbx_description
1 polymer ?
#
loop_
_entity_poly.entity_id
_entity_poly.type
_entity_poly.pdbx_seq_one_letter_code
_entity_poly.pdbx_strand_id
1 'polypeptide(L)'
;YGTPKGYHLMDGNSVHAYKMVNAKGQYVYVKFHWASVQGEHNLSAAEASALQAQDFNHATRALMQEIERGRYPQWDLYVQVLRPEQLNSFDFNPLDPTKIWTGVPERKLGTMTLNRNPANVFQETEQAAFAPSNLVPGIEASEDRLLQGRVFSYADTQMHRVGVNALQLPVNRPRNEVVSNNQDGAMNAGQRSGSVNYEPSRQVSVKDDAQFKSSALPLAGSTQQAAITKTLNFR
;
A
#
# COMPACT_ATOMS: atom_id res chain seq x y z
N TYR A 1 14.66 -4.89 15.55
CA TYR A 1 14.43 -5.39 14.19
C TYR A 1 15.18 -6.70 14.03
N GLY A 2 14.50 -7.71 13.45
CA GLY A 2 15.13 -8.97 13.11
C GLY A 2 16.16 -8.81 12.01
N THR A 3 17.07 -9.74 11.90
CA THR A 3 18.01 -9.89 10.80
C THR A 3 17.58 -11.09 9.98
N PRO A 4 16.59 -10.96 9.08
CA PRO A 4 16.08 -12.10 8.33
C PRO A 4 17.18 -12.71 7.47
N LYS A 5 17.22 -14.03 7.43
CA LYS A 5 18.17 -14.78 6.62
C LYS A 5 17.96 -14.60 5.12
N GLY A 6 16.78 -14.11 4.75
CA GLY A 6 16.41 -13.74 3.39
C GLY A 6 15.02 -13.12 3.36
N TYR A 7 14.68 -12.36 2.32
CA TYR A 7 13.37 -11.70 2.22
C TYR A 7 12.20 -12.67 2.18
N HIS A 8 12.40 -13.88 1.69
CA HIS A 8 11.36 -14.92 1.67
C HIS A 8 11.09 -15.56 3.04
N LEU A 9 11.90 -15.25 4.05
CA LEU A 9 11.85 -15.79 5.41
C LEU A 9 11.41 -14.73 6.43
N MET A 10 10.58 -13.80 6.01
CA MET A 10 10.02 -12.74 6.86
C MET A 10 8.56 -12.47 6.50
N ASP A 11 7.80 -12.08 7.50
CA ASP A 11 6.42 -11.66 7.34
C ASP A 11 6.31 -10.20 6.91
N GLY A 12 5.14 -9.83 6.37
CA GLY A 12 4.78 -8.48 6.02
C GLY A 12 3.50 -8.03 6.71
N ASN A 13 3.47 -6.80 7.20
CA ASN A 13 2.31 -6.24 7.88
C ASN A 13 1.92 -4.89 7.27
N SER A 14 0.63 -4.64 7.11
CA SER A 14 0.15 -3.35 6.61
C SER A 14 0.42 -2.21 7.58
N VAL A 15 0.55 -2.49 8.88
CA VAL A 15 0.71 -1.52 9.97
C VAL A 15 -0.50 -0.60 10.10
N HIS A 16 -0.81 0.15 9.05
CA HIS A 16 -1.98 1.03 8.96
C HIS A 16 -3.28 0.25 8.81
N ALA A 17 -4.34 0.78 9.41
CA ALA A 17 -5.69 0.37 9.08
C ALA A 17 -6.18 1.08 7.82
N TYR A 18 -6.82 0.32 6.93
CA TYR A 18 -7.53 0.84 5.76
C TYR A 18 -9.03 0.62 5.92
N LYS A 19 -9.84 1.22 5.06
CA LYS A 19 -11.27 0.93 4.97
C LYS A 19 -11.56 0.08 3.75
N MET A 20 -12.37 -0.95 3.90
CA MET A 20 -13.00 -1.64 2.77
C MET A 20 -14.45 -1.20 2.70
N VAL A 21 -14.85 -0.65 1.54
CA VAL A 21 -16.14 0.02 1.33
C VAL A 21 -16.93 -0.75 0.30
N ASN A 22 -18.19 -1.04 0.60
CA ASN A 22 -19.10 -1.71 -0.34
C ASN A 22 -19.85 -0.70 -1.23
N ALA A 23 -20.61 -1.22 -2.20
CA ALA A 23 -21.41 -0.41 -3.14
C ALA A 23 -22.48 0.48 -2.47
N LYS A 24 -22.83 0.21 -1.20
CA LYS A 24 -23.79 1.01 -0.42
C LYS A 24 -23.10 2.10 0.40
N GLY A 25 -21.76 2.21 0.36
CA GLY A 25 -20.98 3.12 1.18
C GLY A 25 -20.79 2.67 2.63
N GLN A 26 -21.17 1.44 2.97
CA GLN A 26 -20.87 0.85 4.27
C GLN A 26 -19.42 0.37 4.27
N TYR A 27 -18.74 0.51 5.38
CA TYR A 27 -17.32 0.20 5.47
C TYR A 27 -16.94 -0.55 6.74
N VAL A 28 -15.79 -1.20 6.67
CA VAL A 28 -15.10 -1.82 7.79
C VAL A 28 -13.63 -1.40 7.76
N TYR A 29 -13.00 -1.38 8.92
CA TYR A 29 -11.56 -1.21 9.00
C TYR A 29 -10.87 -2.55 8.83
N VAL A 30 -9.72 -2.54 8.14
CA VAL A 30 -8.94 -3.75 7.88
C VAL A 30 -7.45 -3.52 8.11
N LYS A 31 -6.78 -4.53 8.63
CA LYS A 31 -5.33 -4.68 8.60
C LYS A 31 -4.98 -5.95 7.86
N PHE A 32 -3.88 -5.92 7.10
CA PHE A 32 -3.40 -7.06 6.33
C PHE A 32 -2.12 -7.60 6.94
N HIS A 33 -2.00 -8.93 6.90
CA HIS A 33 -0.82 -9.65 7.31
C HIS A 33 -0.44 -10.67 6.22
N TRP A 34 0.82 -10.65 5.81
CA TRP A 34 1.42 -11.59 4.89
C TRP A 34 2.32 -12.53 5.68
N ALA A 35 1.86 -13.75 5.94
CA ALA A 35 2.62 -14.75 6.64
C ALA A 35 3.45 -15.59 5.67
N SER A 36 4.76 -15.64 5.87
CA SER A 36 5.65 -16.44 5.05
C SER A 36 5.35 -17.93 5.19
N VAL A 37 5.01 -18.59 4.09
CA VAL A 37 4.79 -20.06 4.06
C VAL A 37 6.08 -20.81 4.36
N GLN A 38 7.25 -20.21 4.10
CA GLN A 38 8.56 -20.76 4.39
C GLN A 38 8.95 -20.63 5.87
N GLY A 39 8.15 -19.90 6.66
CA GLY A 39 8.43 -19.54 8.04
C GLY A 39 9.41 -18.38 8.19
N GLU A 40 9.54 -17.89 9.41
CA GLU A 40 10.48 -16.82 9.76
C GLU A 40 11.81 -17.39 10.23
N HIS A 41 12.91 -16.94 9.63
CA HIS A 41 14.25 -17.32 10.03
C HIS A 41 15.17 -16.11 10.10
N ASN A 42 15.80 -15.91 11.26
CA ASN A 42 16.71 -14.81 11.51
C ASN A 42 18.15 -15.30 11.69
N LEU A 43 19.08 -14.42 11.33
CA LEU A 43 20.51 -14.59 11.61
C LEU A 43 20.82 -14.10 13.02
N SER A 44 21.78 -14.74 13.67
CA SER A 44 22.43 -14.15 14.85
C SER A 44 23.22 -12.90 14.49
N ALA A 45 23.56 -12.07 15.47
CA ALA A 45 24.33 -10.85 15.23
C ALA A 45 25.72 -11.15 14.60
N ALA A 46 26.36 -12.24 15.01
CA ALA A 46 27.65 -12.65 14.45
C ALA A 46 27.54 -13.10 12.99
N GLU A 47 26.53 -13.91 12.66
CA GLU A 47 26.24 -14.33 11.30
C GLU A 47 25.88 -13.17 10.39
N ALA A 48 25.05 -12.24 10.88
CA ALA A 48 24.67 -11.03 10.13
C ALA A 48 25.89 -10.16 9.81
N SER A 49 26.79 -9.95 10.79
CA SER A 49 28.02 -9.19 10.61
C SER A 49 28.97 -9.84 9.61
N ALA A 50 29.16 -11.16 9.71
CA ALA A 50 30.02 -11.91 8.79
C ALA A 50 29.46 -11.88 7.36
N LEU A 51 28.16 -12.07 7.20
CA LEU A 51 27.48 -12.09 5.91
C LEU A 51 27.49 -10.70 5.26
N GLN A 52 27.27 -9.62 6.04
CA GLN A 52 27.34 -8.25 5.55
C GLN A 52 28.73 -7.91 4.99
N ALA A 53 29.80 -8.41 5.60
CA ALA A 53 31.16 -8.19 5.14
C ALA A 53 31.45 -8.91 3.81
N GLN A 54 30.77 -10.01 3.52
CA GLN A 54 30.97 -10.79 2.31
C GLN A 54 30.01 -10.39 1.18
N ASP A 55 28.74 -10.22 1.49
CA ASP A 55 27.67 -9.91 0.53
C ASP A 55 26.53 -9.14 1.21
N PHE A 56 26.59 -7.82 1.20
CA PHE A 56 25.52 -7.00 1.78
C PHE A 56 24.18 -7.08 1.00
N ASN A 57 24.18 -7.62 -0.22
CA ASN A 57 23.00 -7.86 -1.04
C ASN A 57 22.47 -9.31 -0.96
N HIS A 58 22.93 -10.11 0.01
CA HIS A 58 22.61 -11.53 0.10
C HIS A 58 21.09 -11.81 0.08
N ALA A 59 20.28 -11.00 0.76
CA ALA A 59 18.83 -11.21 0.86
C ALA A 59 18.13 -11.08 -0.51
N THR A 60 18.51 -10.07 -1.30
CA THR A 60 18.03 -9.89 -2.68
C THR A 60 18.50 -11.06 -3.56
N ARG A 61 19.79 -11.41 -3.46
CA ARG A 61 20.38 -12.52 -4.23
C ARG A 61 19.72 -13.85 -3.88
N ALA A 62 19.49 -14.13 -2.60
CA ALA A 62 18.83 -15.33 -2.14
C ALA A 62 17.40 -15.45 -2.72
N LEU A 63 16.63 -14.36 -2.68
CA LEU A 63 15.28 -14.34 -3.25
C LEU A 63 15.28 -14.64 -4.75
N MET A 64 16.14 -13.96 -5.50
CA MET A 64 16.27 -14.20 -6.95
C MET A 64 16.67 -15.64 -7.26
N GLN A 65 17.64 -16.20 -6.54
CA GLN A 65 18.10 -17.56 -6.72
C GLN A 65 17.05 -18.62 -6.37
N GLU A 66 16.21 -18.40 -5.34
CA GLU A 66 15.11 -19.31 -5.03
C GLU A 66 14.11 -19.37 -6.19
N ILE A 67 13.77 -18.23 -6.77
CA ILE A 67 12.88 -18.15 -7.93
C ILE A 67 13.51 -18.82 -9.16
N GLU A 68 14.80 -18.60 -9.46
CA GLU A 68 15.52 -19.21 -10.56
C GLU A 68 15.59 -20.75 -10.44
N ARG A 69 15.70 -21.26 -9.21
CA ARG A 69 15.72 -22.70 -8.92
C ARG A 69 14.33 -23.35 -8.93
N GLY A 70 13.27 -22.58 -9.21
CA GLY A 70 11.89 -23.07 -9.18
C GLY A 70 11.32 -23.25 -7.77
N ARG A 71 12.03 -22.83 -6.72
CA ARG A 71 11.53 -22.82 -5.35
C ARG A 71 10.84 -21.49 -5.09
N TYR A 72 9.60 -21.38 -5.54
CA TYR A 72 8.84 -20.15 -5.55
C TYR A 72 8.39 -19.74 -4.14
N PRO A 73 8.90 -18.63 -3.58
CA PRO A 73 8.48 -18.16 -2.27
C PRO A 73 7.00 -17.77 -2.25
N GLN A 74 6.34 -18.09 -1.14
CA GLN A 74 4.90 -17.86 -0.96
C GLN A 74 4.61 -17.15 0.35
N TRP A 75 3.56 -16.35 0.35
CA TRP A 75 2.98 -15.72 1.52
C TRP A 75 1.47 -15.89 1.52
N ASP A 76 0.95 -16.32 2.65
CA ASP A 76 -0.47 -16.34 2.88
C ASP A 76 -0.94 -14.94 3.32
N LEU A 77 -1.91 -14.39 2.59
CA LEU A 77 -2.53 -13.12 2.94
C LEU A 77 -3.67 -13.35 3.92
N TYR A 78 -3.57 -12.72 5.06
CA TYR A 78 -4.63 -12.64 6.07
C TYR A 78 -5.17 -11.23 6.20
N VAL A 79 -6.41 -11.13 6.65
CA VAL A 79 -7.06 -9.88 6.99
C VAL A 79 -7.68 -9.96 8.38
N GLN A 80 -7.46 -8.92 9.17
CA GLN A 80 -8.25 -8.63 10.37
C GLN A 80 -9.32 -7.61 10.00
N VAL A 81 -10.54 -7.79 10.49
CA VAL A 81 -11.69 -6.93 10.17
C VAL A 81 -12.28 -6.36 11.45
N LEU A 82 -12.44 -5.05 11.49
CA LEU A 82 -13.01 -4.32 12.61
C LEU A 82 -14.16 -3.44 12.11
N ARG A 83 -15.35 -3.59 12.69
CA ARG A 83 -16.47 -2.71 12.38
C ARG A 83 -16.31 -1.36 13.07
N PRO A 84 -16.89 -0.27 12.53
CA PRO A 84 -16.78 1.06 13.14
C PRO A 84 -17.21 1.10 14.61
N GLU A 85 -18.25 0.36 14.98
CA GLU A 85 -18.77 0.31 16.34
C GLU A 85 -17.78 -0.31 17.33
N GLN A 86 -16.87 -1.13 16.83
CA GLN A 86 -15.85 -1.82 17.64
C GLN A 86 -14.62 -0.97 17.94
N LEU A 87 -14.47 0.20 17.32
CA LEU A 87 -13.33 1.08 17.60
C LEU A 87 -13.21 1.46 19.08
N ASN A 88 -14.35 1.59 19.77
CA ASN A 88 -14.39 1.96 21.18
C ASN A 88 -14.27 0.76 22.14
N SER A 89 -14.07 -0.45 21.61
CA SER A 89 -13.91 -1.65 22.45
C SER A 89 -12.48 -1.89 22.94
N PHE A 90 -11.54 -1.05 22.51
CA PHE A 90 -10.14 -1.10 22.90
C PHE A 90 -9.84 -0.02 23.93
N ASP A 91 -8.88 -0.29 24.82
CA ASP A 91 -8.33 0.68 25.78
C ASP A 91 -7.33 1.66 25.13
N PHE A 92 -7.09 1.49 23.84
CA PHE A 92 -6.23 2.34 23.00
C PHE A 92 -6.95 2.71 21.68
N ASN A 93 -6.40 3.67 20.96
CA ASN A 93 -6.91 3.98 19.60
C ASN A 93 -6.47 2.88 18.62
N PRO A 94 -7.38 2.03 18.09
CA PRO A 94 -7.03 0.94 17.17
C PRO A 94 -6.57 1.44 15.79
N LEU A 95 -6.76 2.72 15.47
CA LEU A 95 -6.22 3.35 14.26
C LEU A 95 -4.79 3.87 14.45
N ASP A 96 -4.24 3.81 15.66
CA ASP A 96 -2.82 4.09 15.89
C ASP A 96 -1.98 2.97 15.25
N PRO A 97 -1.08 3.30 14.30
CA PRO A 97 -0.28 2.29 13.59
C PRO A 97 0.70 1.54 14.50
N THR A 98 0.99 2.04 15.69
CA THR A 98 1.84 1.36 16.69
C THR A 98 1.11 0.25 17.45
N LYS A 99 -0.21 0.13 17.27
CA LYS A 99 -1.04 -0.81 18.03
C LYS A 99 -1.39 -2.05 17.22
N ILE A 100 -1.34 -3.20 17.90
CA ILE A 100 -1.73 -4.49 17.32
C ILE A 100 -3.16 -4.79 17.76
N TRP A 101 -3.97 -5.31 16.86
CA TRP A 101 -5.36 -5.70 17.13
C TRP A 101 -5.41 -7.09 17.77
N THR A 102 -5.02 -7.17 19.02
CA THR A 102 -5.12 -8.43 19.79
C THR A 102 -6.57 -8.83 19.99
N GLY A 103 -6.88 -10.12 19.82
CA GLY A 103 -8.25 -10.63 19.96
C GLY A 103 -9.15 -10.46 18.73
N VAL A 104 -8.70 -9.78 17.67
CA VAL A 104 -9.39 -9.75 16.38
C VAL A 104 -8.89 -10.90 15.52
N PRO A 105 -9.76 -11.85 15.11
CA PRO A 105 -9.32 -13.02 14.37
C PRO A 105 -8.84 -12.67 12.97
N GLU A 106 -7.78 -13.35 12.54
CA GLU A 106 -7.29 -13.31 11.17
C GLU A 106 -8.06 -14.26 10.27
N ARG A 107 -8.34 -13.84 9.05
CA ARG A 107 -8.99 -14.65 8.02
C ARG A 107 -8.10 -14.72 6.80
N LYS A 108 -7.76 -15.91 6.35
CA LYS A 108 -7.00 -16.11 5.12
C LYS A 108 -7.82 -15.68 3.91
N LEU A 109 -7.24 -14.84 3.06
CA LEU A 109 -7.82 -14.39 1.79
C LEU A 109 -7.25 -15.14 0.59
N GLY A 110 -5.98 -15.50 0.64
CA GLY A 110 -5.31 -16.15 -0.49
C GLY A 110 -3.83 -16.35 -0.23
N THR A 111 -3.12 -16.75 -1.28
CA THR A 111 -1.67 -16.95 -1.24
C THR A 111 -1.02 -16.21 -2.41
N MET A 112 0.01 -15.43 -2.13
CA MET A 112 0.88 -14.82 -3.12
C MET A 112 2.05 -15.74 -3.39
N THR A 113 2.41 -15.93 -4.66
CA THR A 113 3.57 -16.71 -5.07
C THR A 113 4.47 -15.85 -5.97
N LEU A 114 5.76 -15.75 -5.63
CA LEU A 114 6.75 -15.10 -6.47
C LEU A 114 7.39 -16.13 -7.39
N ASN A 115 6.97 -16.18 -8.64
CA ASN A 115 7.34 -17.23 -9.60
C ASN A 115 8.16 -16.73 -10.79
N ARG A 116 8.56 -15.47 -10.80
CA ARG A 116 9.34 -14.89 -11.89
C ARG A 116 10.20 -13.73 -11.38
N ASN A 117 11.47 -13.75 -11.75
CA ASN A 117 12.36 -12.62 -11.57
C ASN A 117 12.07 -11.51 -12.61
N PRO A 118 12.36 -10.22 -12.31
CA PRO A 118 12.31 -9.18 -13.31
C PRO A 118 13.36 -9.43 -14.41
N ALA A 119 13.01 -9.10 -15.65
CA ALA A 119 13.96 -9.15 -16.76
C ALA A 119 15.00 -8.03 -16.66
N ASN A 120 14.58 -6.88 -16.15
CA ASN A 120 15.45 -5.74 -15.87
C ASN A 120 15.10 -5.16 -14.50
N VAL A 121 15.98 -5.35 -13.54
CA VAL A 121 15.79 -4.92 -12.14
C VAL A 121 15.59 -3.39 -12.05
N PHE A 122 16.33 -2.61 -12.83
CA PHE A 122 16.19 -1.16 -12.81
C PHE A 122 14.81 -0.72 -13.28
N GLN A 123 14.36 -1.24 -14.42
CA GLN A 123 13.08 -0.85 -15.01
C GLN A 123 11.87 -1.38 -14.25
N GLU A 124 11.95 -2.60 -13.72
CA GLU A 124 10.80 -3.31 -13.18
C GLU A 124 10.76 -3.30 -11.64
N THR A 125 11.84 -2.90 -10.98
CA THR A 125 11.92 -2.88 -9.51
C THR A 125 12.37 -1.53 -8.97
N GLU A 126 13.53 -1.01 -9.39
CA GLU A 126 14.07 0.25 -8.86
C GLU A 126 13.15 1.45 -9.14
N GLN A 127 12.53 1.49 -10.30
CA GLN A 127 11.60 2.56 -10.69
C GLN A 127 10.16 2.35 -10.20
N ALA A 128 9.88 1.26 -9.49
CA ALA A 128 8.56 1.06 -8.89
C ALA A 128 8.27 2.13 -7.84
N ALA A 129 7.14 2.81 -7.99
CA ALA A 129 6.72 3.95 -7.18
C ALA A 129 5.49 3.59 -6.34
N PHE A 130 5.72 2.83 -5.26
CA PHE A 130 4.65 2.51 -4.32
C PHE A 130 4.23 3.76 -3.55
N ALA A 131 2.93 3.97 -3.41
CA ALA A 131 2.36 5.03 -2.60
C ALA A 131 1.08 4.56 -1.91
N PRO A 132 0.83 4.95 -0.65
CA PRO A 132 -0.41 4.61 0.06
C PRO A 132 -1.68 5.17 -0.59
N SER A 133 -1.53 6.18 -1.46
CA SER A 133 -2.61 6.77 -2.23
C SER A 133 -3.01 5.95 -3.48
N ASN A 134 -2.19 4.97 -3.89
CA ASN A 134 -2.47 4.12 -5.04
C ASN A 134 -3.46 3.02 -4.64
N LEU A 135 -4.68 3.44 -4.34
CA LEU A 135 -5.77 2.57 -3.90
C LEU A 135 -6.69 2.23 -5.07
N VAL A 136 -7.33 1.08 -4.98
CA VAL A 136 -8.36 0.66 -5.94
C VAL A 136 -9.75 1.01 -5.40
N PRO A 137 -10.78 1.16 -6.25
CA PRO A 137 -12.16 1.34 -5.81
C PRO A 137 -12.56 0.27 -4.77
N GLY A 138 -13.20 0.70 -3.68
CA GLY A 138 -13.57 -0.16 -2.56
C GLY A 138 -12.52 -0.24 -1.44
N ILE A 139 -11.34 0.36 -1.61
CA ILE A 139 -10.37 0.52 -0.53
C ILE A 139 -10.08 2.01 -0.36
N GLU A 140 -10.19 2.49 0.88
CA GLU A 140 -9.93 3.90 1.25
C GLU A 140 -8.92 3.99 2.39
N ALA A 141 -8.24 5.12 2.48
CA ALA A 141 -7.43 5.45 3.66
C ALA A 141 -8.33 5.65 4.88
N SER A 142 -7.88 5.18 6.04
CA SER A 142 -8.55 5.44 7.31
C SER A 142 -8.17 6.80 7.89
N GLU A 143 -8.73 7.11 9.05
CA GLU A 143 -8.42 8.31 9.85
C GLU A 143 -7.10 8.18 10.65
N ASP A 144 -6.28 7.18 10.38
CA ASP A 144 -4.91 7.09 10.88
C ASP A 144 -4.11 8.32 10.42
N ARG A 145 -3.67 9.13 11.37
CA ARG A 145 -2.99 10.41 11.08
C ARG A 145 -1.68 10.23 10.34
N LEU A 146 -0.93 9.18 10.67
CA LEU A 146 0.31 8.88 9.98
C LEU A 146 0.04 8.44 8.54
N LEU A 147 -1.01 7.63 8.31
CA LEU A 147 -1.43 7.24 6.97
C LEU A 147 -1.83 8.47 6.15
N GLN A 148 -2.61 9.38 6.71
CA GLN A 148 -3.00 10.63 6.04
C GLN A 148 -1.78 11.48 5.63
N GLY A 149 -0.79 11.59 6.51
CA GLY A 149 0.48 12.24 6.17
C GLY A 149 1.23 11.52 5.06
N ARG A 150 1.26 10.19 5.06
CA ARG A 150 1.89 9.37 4.02
C ARG A 150 1.18 9.46 2.68
N VAL A 151 -0.15 9.48 2.66
CA VAL A 151 -0.95 9.68 1.42
C VAL A 151 -0.53 10.98 0.73
N PHE A 152 -0.35 12.06 1.49
CA PHE A 152 0.12 13.32 0.96
C PHE A 152 1.58 13.28 0.51
N SER A 153 2.49 12.80 1.38
CA SER A 153 3.93 12.91 1.15
C SER A 153 4.45 12.04 0.00
N TYR A 154 3.88 10.85 -0.21
CA TYR A 154 4.36 9.94 -1.26
C TYR A 154 4.06 10.45 -2.67
N ALA A 155 3.02 11.22 -2.87
CA ALA A 155 2.75 11.86 -4.16
C ALA A 155 3.91 12.79 -4.58
N ASP A 156 4.45 13.54 -3.63
CA ASP A 156 5.61 14.42 -3.86
C ASP A 156 6.93 13.63 -3.93
N THR A 157 7.18 12.75 -2.96
CA THR A 157 8.47 12.04 -2.88
C THR A 157 8.73 11.13 -4.08
N GLN A 158 7.70 10.51 -4.67
CA GLN A 158 7.88 9.68 -5.86
C GLN A 158 8.16 10.52 -7.12
N MET A 159 7.56 11.69 -7.25
CA MET A 159 7.91 12.63 -8.32
C MET A 159 9.38 13.09 -8.19
N HIS A 160 9.86 13.30 -6.98
CA HIS A 160 11.24 13.68 -6.73
C HIS A 160 12.23 12.53 -6.99
N ARG A 161 11.93 11.32 -6.51
CA ARG A 161 12.83 10.16 -6.64
C ARG A 161 12.87 9.59 -8.06
N VAL A 162 11.73 9.47 -8.73
CA VAL A 162 11.59 8.77 -10.02
C VAL A 162 11.44 9.76 -11.17
N GLY A 163 10.80 10.90 -10.93
CA GLY A 163 10.49 11.92 -11.93
C GLY A 163 9.01 12.26 -11.98
N VAL A 164 8.68 13.40 -12.57
CA VAL A 164 7.30 13.91 -12.66
C VAL A 164 6.35 12.96 -13.37
N ASN A 165 6.86 12.11 -14.25
CA ASN A 165 6.09 11.12 -15.01
C ASN A 165 6.16 9.71 -14.37
N ALA A 166 6.45 9.60 -13.08
CA ALA A 166 6.58 8.32 -12.37
C ALA A 166 5.40 7.38 -12.62
N LEU A 167 4.16 7.89 -12.62
CA LEU A 167 2.95 7.10 -12.85
C LEU A 167 2.73 6.68 -14.31
N GLN A 168 3.52 7.19 -15.24
CA GLN A 168 3.45 6.83 -16.66
C GLN A 168 4.43 5.73 -17.04
N LEU A 169 5.39 5.42 -16.18
CA LEU A 169 6.34 4.34 -16.40
C LEU A 169 5.62 2.99 -16.46
N PRO A 170 6.05 2.06 -17.33
CA PRO A 170 5.39 0.77 -17.50
C PRO A 170 5.18 -0.01 -16.20
N VAL A 171 6.12 0.07 -15.25
CA VAL A 171 6.05 -0.59 -13.94
C VAL A 171 4.99 0.02 -13.02
N ASN A 172 4.66 1.30 -13.19
CA ASN A 172 3.76 2.04 -12.29
C ASN A 172 2.38 2.27 -12.89
N ARG A 173 2.26 2.26 -14.21
CA ARG A 173 0.98 2.51 -14.86
C ARG A 173 0.01 1.34 -14.68
N PRO A 174 -1.30 1.58 -14.53
CA PRO A 174 -2.31 0.54 -14.55
C PRO A 174 -2.27 -0.24 -15.88
N ARG A 175 -2.64 -1.51 -15.83
CA ARG A 175 -2.78 -2.33 -17.05
C ARG A 175 -3.99 -1.92 -17.89
N ASN A 176 -5.06 -1.52 -17.23
CA ASN A 176 -6.24 -0.98 -17.89
C ASN A 176 -6.01 0.51 -18.18
N GLU A 177 -6.59 0.98 -19.27
CA GLU A 177 -6.57 2.40 -19.55
C GLU A 177 -7.31 3.16 -18.46
N VAL A 178 -6.62 4.14 -17.88
CA VAL A 178 -7.21 5.07 -16.93
C VAL A 178 -7.33 6.42 -17.60
N VAL A 179 -8.54 6.92 -17.69
CA VAL A 179 -8.79 8.27 -18.17
C VAL A 179 -8.20 9.25 -17.15
N SER A 180 -7.21 10.01 -17.58
CA SER A 180 -6.54 11.01 -16.76
C SER A 180 -6.48 12.32 -17.51
N ASN A 181 -6.71 13.42 -16.77
CA ASN A 181 -6.58 14.77 -17.33
C ASN A 181 -5.12 15.27 -17.36
N ASN A 182 -4.18 14.49 -16.83
CA ASN A 182 -2.76 14.83 -16.89
C ASN A 182 -2.23 14.54 -18.29
N GLN A 183 -1.95 15.58 -19.07
CA GLN A 183 -1.53 15.44 -20.46
C GLN A 183 -0.05 15.73 -20.67
N ASP A 184 0.41 16.87 -20.21
CA ASP A 184 1.74 17.36 -20.48
C ASP A 184 2.67 17.22 -19.25
N GLY A 185 3.94 17.02 -19.51
CA GLY A 185 4.96 16.92 -18.48
C GLY A 185 6.32 16.56 -19.06
N ALA A 186 7.38 16.88 -18.35
CA ALA A 186 8.74 16.53 -18.76
C ALA A 186 8.87 15.03 -19.01
N MET A 187 9.57 14.65 -20.07
CA MET A 187 9.80 13.26 -20.49
C MET A 187 8.52 12.46 -20.81
N ASN A 188 7.42 13.14 -21.11
CA ASN A 188 6.22 12.47 -21.60
C ASN A 188 6.43 12.08 -23.07
N ALA A 189 6.54 10.79 -23.35
CA ALA A 189 6.71 10.23 -24.69
C ALA A 189 5.44 9.52 -25.21
N GLY A 190 4.38 9.49 -24.43
CA GLY A 190 3.13 8.83 -24.79
C GLY A 190 2.19 9.75 -25.60
N GLN A 191 1.53 9.19 -26.61
CA GLN A 191 0.41 9.88 -27.24
C GLN A 191 -0.79 9.89 -26.28
N ARG A 192 -1.41 11.04 -26.12
CA ARG A 192 -2.62 11.21 -25.33
C ARG A 192 -3.69 11.86 -26.16
N SER A 193 -4.88 11.32 -26.06
CA SER A 193 -6.08 11.89 -26.67
C SER A 193 -6.91 12.54 -25.56
N GLY A 194 -7.11 13.81 -25.64
CA GLY A 194 -7.97 14.54 -24.71
C GLY A 194 -7.70 16.03 -24.77
N SER A 195 -8.75 16.80 -24.54
CA SER A 195 -8.70 18.27 -24.57
C SER A 195 -8.81 18.87 -23.17
N VAL A 196 -8.79 18.04 -22.11
CA VAL A 196 -9.04 18.44 -20.73
C VAL A 196 -7.80 18.23 -19.89
N ASN A 197 -7.27 19.31 -19.32
CA ASN A 197 -6.06 19.31 -18.48
C ASN A 197 -6.36 19.47 -16.99
N TYR A 198 -7.60 19.70 -16.58
CA TYR A 198 -7.99 19.93 -15.20
C TYR A 198 -9.47 19.64 -14.95
N GLU A 199 -9.83 19.51 -13.70
CA GLU A 199 -11.21 19.40 -13.22
C GLU A 199 -11.60 20.54 -12.29
N PRO A 200 -12.87 20.96 -12.29
CA PRO A 200 -13.97 20.51 -13.12
C PRO A 200 -13.83 21.01 -14.56
N SER A 201 -14.14 20.15 -15.53
CA SER A 201 -14.14 20.52 -16.95
C SER A 201 -15.52 20.95 -17.43
N ARG A 202 -15.58 21.99 -18.28
CA ARG A 202 -16.79 22.39 -18.98
C ARG A 202 -17.05 21.59 -20.24
N GLN A 203 -16.04 20.90 -20.76
CA GLN A 203 -16.11 20.16 -22.03
C GLN A 203 -16.48 18.71 -21.83
N VAL A 204 -15.97 18.08 -20.80
CA VAL A 204 -16.23 16.68 -20.48
C VAL A 204 -16.50 16.56 -18.99
N SER A 205 -17.61 15.92 -18.62
CA SER A 205 -17.84 15.55 -17.23
C SER A 205 -17.09 14.26 -16.95
N VAL A 206 -16.23 14.29 -15.94
CA VAL A 206 -15.63 13.07 -15.39
C VAL A 206 -16.70 12.36 -14.56
N LYS A 207 -16.87 11.07 -14.82
CA LYS A 207 -17.84 10.25 -14.09
C LYS A 207 -17.11 9.52 -12.98
N ASP A 208 -17.64 9.64 -11.78
CA ASP A 208 -17.23 8.77 -10.68
C ASP A 208 -17.50 7.29 -11.00
N ASP A 209 -16.67 6.41 -10.46
CA ASP A 209 -16.93 4.98 -10.55
C ASP A 209 -18.25 4.64 -9.82
N ALA A 210 -19.26 4.24 -10.58
CA ALA A 210 -20.59 3.94 -10.03
C ALA A 210 -20.62 2.67 -9.18
N GLN A 211 -19.59 1.82 -9.22
CA GLN A 211 -19.54 0.57 -8.45
C GLN A 211 -19.23 0.81 -6.97
N PHE A 212 -18.46 1.84 -6.65
CA PHE A 212 -18.00 2.11 -5.30
C PHE A 212 -18.31 3.55 -4.92
N LYS A 213 -18.95 3.74 -3.80
CA LYS A 213 -19.18 5.05 -3.19
C LYS A 213 -18.12 5.27 -2.12
N SER A 214 -17.75 6.51 -1.89
CA SER A 214 -16.93 6.86 -0.73
C SER A 214 -17.62 6.42 0.57
N SER A 215 -16.83 6.08 1.58
CA SER A 215 -17.36 5.74 2.90
C SER A 215 -18.17 6.90 3.47
N ALA A 216 -19.27 6.60 4.16
CA ALA A 216 -19.98 7.60 4.93
C ALA A 216 -19.02 8.20 5.97
N LEU A 217 -19.04 9.52 6.13
CA LEU A 217 -18.33 10.18 7.22
C LEU A 217 -18.87 9.61 8.54
N PRO A 218 -18.01 9.33 9.52
CA PRO A 218 -18.46 8.95 10.85
C PRO A 218 -19.46 9.98 11.38
N LEU A 219 -20.54 9.52 11.99
CA LEU A 219 -21.57 10.40 12.52
C LEU A 219 -20.96 11.43 13.47
N ALA A 220 -21.31 12.71 13.27
CA ALA A 220 -20.91 13.78 14.17
C ALA A 220 -21.32 13.44 15.60
N GLY A 221 -20.37 13.37 16.52
CA GLY A 221 -20.62 13.04 17.93
C GLY A 221 -19.67 12.02 18.54
N SER A 222 -18.87 11.28 17.74
CA SER A 222 -17.79 10.48 18.33
C SER A 222 -16.65 11.38 18.79
N THR A 223 -16.09 11.10 19.96
CA THR A 223 -14.93 11.82 20.50
C THR A 223 -13.73 11.78 19.57
N GLN A 224 -13.61 10.75 18.75
CA GLN A 224 -12.60 10.62 17.71
C GLN A 224 -12.85 11.57 16.54
N GLN A 225 -14.11 11.75 16.13
CA GLN A 225 -14.49 12.71 15.08
C GLN A 225 -14.09 14.14 15.46
N ALA A 226 -14.37 14.56 16.69
CA ALA A 226 -14.00 15.89 17.17
C ALA A 226 -12.48 16.10 17.18
N ALA A 227 -11.69 15.07 17.46
CA ALA A 227 -10.24 15.13 17.40
C ALA A 227 -9.70 15.24 15.97
N ILE A 228 -10.29 14.52 15.01
CA ILE A 228 -9.94 14.58 13.60
C ILE A 228 -10.28 15.95 13.00
N THR A 229 -11.51 16.43 13.24
CA THR A 229 -11.95 17.73 12.72
C THR A 229 -11.11 18.90 13.26
N LYS A 230 -10.69 18.85 14.53
CA LYS A 230 -9.78 19.86 15.10
C LYS A 230 -8.38 19.84 14.51
N THR A 231 -7.93 18.71 13.99
CA THR A 231 -6.57 18.56 13.44
C THR A 231 -6.49 18.91 11.96
N LEU A 232 -7.59 18.77 11.22
CA LEU A 232 -7.67 19.09 9.79
C LEU A 232 -7.98 20.56 9.50
N ASN A 233 -8.39 21.34 10.49
CA ASN A 233 -8.50 22.79 10.36
C ASN A 233 -7.11 23.44 10.46
N PHE A 234 -6.31 23.28 9.41
CA PHE A 234 -5.19 24.18 9.17
C PHE A 234 -5.74 25.55 8.72
N ARG A 235 -5.54 26.55 9.55
CA ARG A 235 -5.58 27.95 9.13
C ARG A 235 -4.27 28.32 8.48
#